data_1984dd67ed6085eeb3021bb07b86e979
#
_entry.id   1984dd67ed6085eeb3021bb07b86e979
#
_cell.length_a   1.000
_cell.length_b   1.000
_cell.length_c   1.000
_cell.angle_alpha   90.00
_cell.angle_beta   90.00
_cell.angle_gamma   90.00
#
_symmetry.space_group_name_H-M   'P 1'
#
loop_
_entity.id
_entity.type
_entity.pdbx_description
1 polymer ?
#
loop_
_entity_poly.entity_id
_entity_poly.type
_entity_poly.pdbx_seq_one_letter_code
_entity_poly.pdbx_strand_id
1 'polypeptide(L)'
;MEFGDYQCPACQDFASLIKPQIDMQYVESGIARFVFYDYPRHNHSFLAHRAARCALDQNRDSYWNFHNRLFARQSAWAVSGSPPMGAFESIADEIGLDVDDFASCLASEQYADVVSANLRLGIELGIMGTPSILVNRGTSPAVRVSRWNEFSAIAETIDRLMAEDEGLE
;
A
#
# COMPACT_ATOMS: atom_id res chain seq x y z
N MET A 1 3.47 -8.76 -1.61
CA MET A 1 3.75 -7.59 -0.73
C MET A 1 4.20 -6.42 -1.59
N GLU A 2 3.75 -5.23 -1.29
CA GLU A 2 4.22 -3.98 -1.88
C GLU A 2 4.83 -3.09 -0.78
N PHE A 3 6.04 -2.58 -1.00
CA PHE A 3 6.55 -1.41 -0.30
C PHE A 3 6.23 -0.20 -1.17
N GLY A 4 5.26 0.58 -0.72
CA GLY A 4 4.67 1.65 -1.51
C GLY A 4 4.66 2.99 -0.79
N ASP A 5 4.49 4.06 -1.58
CA ASP A 5 4.42 5.43 -1.13
C ASP A 5 3.22 6.11 -1.79
N TYR A 6 2.28 6.63 -1.00
CA TYR A 6 1.07 7.26 -1.51
C TYR A 6 1.33 8.51 -2.38
N GLN A 7 2.49 9.14 -2.24
CA GLN A 7 2.86 10.32 -3.04
C GLN A 7 3.69 9.97 -4.28
N CYS A 8 4.09 8.69 -4.44
CA CYS A 8 4.87 8.24 -5.58
C CYS A 8 3.98 8.02 -6.82
N PRO A 9 4.25 8.67 -7.98
CA PRO A 9 3.46 8.47 -9.20
C PRO A 9 3.49 7.02 -9.70
N ALA A 10 4.64 6.35 -9.63
CA ALA A 10 4.76 4.95 -10.04
C ALA A 10 3.92 4.00 -9.16
N CYS A 11 3.73 4.31 -7.86
CA CYS A 11 2.81 3.58 -7.00
C CYS A 11 1.34 3.82 -7.39
N GLN A 12 1.01 5.04 -7.83
CA GLN A 12 -0.32 5.32 -8.39
C GLN A 12 -0.58 4.47 -9.64
N ASP A 13 0.39 4.39 -10.56
CA ASP A 13 0.28 3.55 -11.77
C ASP A 13 0.09 2.08 -11.38
N PHE A 14 0.88 1.57 -10.43
CA PHE A 14 0.73 0.21 -9.93
C PHE A 14 -0.65 -0.03 -9.32
N ALA A 15 -1.12 0.83 -8.44
CA ALA A 15 -2.41 0.72 -7.77
C ALA A 15 -3.59 0.79 -8.76
N SER A 16 -3.44 1.55 -9.85
CA SER A 16 -4.52 1.79 -10.82
C SER A 16 -4.56 0.76 -11.96
N LEU A 17 -3.40 0.26 -12.40
CA LEU A 17 -3.27 -0.55 -13.61
C LEU A 17 -2.94 -2.02 -13.34
N ILE A 18 -2.12 -2.29 -12.33
CA ILE A 18 -1.56 -3.62 -12.09
C ILE A 18 -2.28 -4.33 -10.93
N LYS A 19 -2.41 -3.65 -9.78
CA LYS A 19 -3.04 -4.23 -8.60
C LYS A 19 -4.43 -4.79 -8.84
N PRO A 20 -5.34 -4.15 -9.60
CA PRO A 20 -6.67 -4.71 -9.88
C PRO A 20 -6.63 -6.07 -10.58
N GLN A 21 -5.64 -6.32 -11.43
CA GLN A 21 -5.46 -7.61 -12.10
C GLN A 21 -4.98 -8.68 -11.10
N ILE A 22 -4.10 -8.30 -10.17
CA ILE A 22 -3.63 -9.18 -9.09
C ILE A 22 -4.79 -9.52 -8.16
N ASP A 23 -5.60 -8.52 -7.79
CA ASP A 23 -6.75 -8.72 -6.91
C ASP A 23 -7.73 -9.72 -7.54
N MET A 24 -8.14 -9.49 -8.78
CA MET A 24 -9.10 -10.33 -9.49
C MET A 24 -8.60 -11.77 -9.67
N GLN A 25 -7.34 -11.95 -10.06
CA GLN A 25 -6.83 -13.29 -10.42
C GLN A 25 -6.37 -14.09 -9.20
N TYR A 26 -5.78 -13.46 -8.21
CA TYR A 26 -5.09 -14.16 -7.11
C TYR A 26 -5.67 -13.90 -5.72
N VAL A 27 -6.15 -12.67 -5.46
CA VAL A 27 -6.64 -12.33 -4.11
C VAL A 27 -8.08 -12.77 -3.93
N GLU A 28 -8.97 -12.46 -4.86
CA GLU A 28 -10.39 -12.84 -4.81
C GLU A 28 -10.59 -14.37 -4.93
N SER A 29 -9.69 -15.05 -5.64
CA SER A 29 -9.67 -16.51 -5.71
C SER A 29 -9.09 -17.19 -4.46
N GLY A 30 -8.54 -16.41 -3.50
CA GLY A 30 -7.93 -16.93 -2.28
C GLY A 30 -6.52 -17.55 -2.47
N ILE A 31 -5.96 -17.45 -3.68
CA ILE A 31 -4.61 -17.99 -4.00
C ILE A 31 -3.53 -17.19 -3.29
N ALA A 32 -3.68 -15.85 -3.25
CA ALA A 32 -2.71 -14.98 -2.63
C ALA A 32 -3.37 -13.96 -1.68
N ARG A 33 -2.54 -13.35 -0.84
CA ARG A 33 -2.91 -12.20 -0.02
C ARG A 33 -2.05 -11.00 -0.39
N PHE A 34 -2.69 -9.87 -0.67
CA PHE A 34 -1.99 -8.61 -0.87
C PHE A 34 -1.70 -7.93 0.47
N VAL A 35 -0.47 -7.45 0.66
CA VAL A 35 -0.03 -6.72 1.86
C VAL A 35 0.71 -5.47 1.41
N PHE A 36 0.29 -4.32 1.94
CA PHE A 36 0.92 -3.03 1.71
C PHE A 36 1.76 -2.62 2.92
N TYR A 37 3.02 -2.31 2.68
CA TYR A 37 3.96 -1.79 3.68
C TYR A 37 4.22 -0.32 3.44
N ASP A 38 4.12 0.48 4.49
CA ASP A 38 4.39 1.91 4.43
C ASP A 38 5.86 2.16 4.11
N TYR A 39 6.13 2.87 3.02
CA TYR A 39 7.49 3.25 2.65
C TYR A 39 7.53 4.71 2.19
N PRO A 40 7.28 5.67 3.12
CA PRO A 40 7.21 7.09 2.81
C PRO A 40 8.55 7.64 2.34
N ARG A 41 8.57 8.29 1.17
CA ARG A 41 9.77 8.85 0.53
C ARG A 41 9.64 10.33 0.16
N HIS A 42 8.43 10.89 0.21
CA HIS A 42 8.11 12.25 -0.19
C HIS A 42 7.57 13.08 0.98
N ASN A 43 7.46 14.39 0.80
CA ASN A 43 7.19 15.35 1.88
C ASN A 43 5.91 15.08 2.69
N HIS A 44 4.83 14.64 2.03
CA HIS A 44 3.54 14.37 2.67
C HIS A 44 3.24 12.89 2.85
N SER A 45 4.13 12.01 2.39
CA SER A 45 3.92 10.57 2.39
C SER A 45 3.71 10.02 3.79
N PHE A 46 4.54 10.45 4.75
CA PHE A 46 4.43 9.97 6.13
C PHE A 46 3.05 10.28 6.72
N LEU A 47 2.53 11.47 6.46
CA LEU A 47 1.20 11.88 6.88
C LEU A 47 0.10 11.06 6.16
N ALA A 48 0.25 10.81 4.84
CA ALA A 48 -0.71 10.02 4.07
C ALA A 48 -0.79 8.56 4.56
N HIS A 49 0.35 7.96 4.93
CA HIS A 49 0.37 6.62 5.52
C HIS A 49 -0.34 6.57 6.87
N ARG A 50 -0.13 7.57 7.73
CA ARG A 50 -0.85 7.70 8.99
C ARG A 50 -2.35 7.88 8.78
N ALA A 51 -2.75 8.69 7.79
CA ALA A 51 -4.14 8.91 7.44
C ALA A 51 -4.84 7.60 7.02
N ALA A 52 -4.21 6.78 6.17
CA ALA A 52 -4.76 5.48 5.80
C ALA A 52 -4.96 4.55 7.02
N ARG A 53 -4.05 4.61 7.99
CA ARG A 53 -4.17 3.83 9.23
C ARG A 53 -5.24 4.37 10.17
N CYS A 54 -5.47 5.68 10.22
CA CYS A 54 -6.59 6.27 10.96
C CYS A 54 -7.96 5.84 10.39
N ALA A 55 -8.05 5.65 9.08
CA ALA A 55 -9.27 5.10 8.48
C ALA A 55 -9.54 3.64 8.94
N LEU A 56 -8.49 2.85 9.24
CA LEU A 56 -8.62 1.48 9.75
C LEU A 56 -9.30 1.42 11.12
N ASP A 57 -9.10 2.43 11.99
CA ASP A 57 -9.63 2.45 13.35
C ASP A 57 -11.16 2.40 13.39
N GLN A 58 -11.80 3.02 12.42
CA GLN A 58 -13.25 3.07 12.38
C GLN A 58 -13.87 1.82 11.73
N ASN A 59 -13.20 1.28 10.70
CA ASN A 59 -13.67 0.06 10.02
C ASN A 59 -12.50 -0.56 9.23
N ARG A 60 -12.39 -1.89 9.26
CA ARG A 60 -11.35 -2.64 8.54
C ARG A 60 -11.37 -2.40 7.02
N ASP A 61 -12.55 -2.32 6.43
CA ASP A 61 -12.69 -2.11 4.98
C ASP A 61 -12.35 -0.67 4.58
N SER A 62 -12.45 0.26 5.52
CA SER A 62 -12.15 1.67 5.30
C SER A 62 -10.68 1.91 4.99
N TYR A 63 -9.76 1.07 5.49
CA TYR A 63 -8.34 1.15 5.11
C TYR A 63 -8.16 1.06 3.58
N TRP A 64 -8.73 0.02 2.95
CA TRP A 64 -8.57 -0.17 1.51
C TRP A 64 -9.35 0.86 0.68
N ASN A 65 -10.50 1.30 1.17
CA ASN A 65 -11.26 2.39 0.56
C ASN A 65 -10.44 3.68 0.58
N PHE A 66 -9.85 4.02 1.72
CA PHE A 66 -9.00 5.21 1.87
C PHE A 66 -7.71 5.09 1.03
N HIS A 67 -7.05 3.93 1.06
CA HIS A 67 -5.89 3.61 0.23
C HIS A 67 -6.15 3.86 -1.25
N ASN A 68 -7.25 3.33 -1.77
CA ASN A 68 -7.62 3.50 -3.18
C ASN A 68 -7.92 4.97 -3.51
N ARG A 69 -8.57 5.72 -2.59
CA ARG A 69 -8.87 7.15 -2.78
C ARG A 69 -7.62 8.02 -2.72
N LEU A 70 -6.67 7.71 -1.85
CA LEU A 70 -5.38 8.42 -1.81
C LEU A 70 -4.67 8.37 -3.18
N PHE A 71 -4.59 7.19 -3.79
CA PHE A 71 -4.00 7.07 -5.12
C PHE A 71 -4.87 7.70 -6.21
N ALA A 72 -6.17 7.46 -6.21
CA ALA A 72 -7.08 8.03 -7.21
C ALA A 72 -7.08 9.56 -7.21
N ARG A 73 -6.87 10.20 -6.06
CA ARG A 73 -6.83 11.65 -5.88
C ARG A 73 -5.42 12.21 -5.68
N GLN A 74 -4.37 11.45 -5.99
CA GLN A 74 -2.99 11.80 -5.71
C GLN A 74 -2.62 13.20 -6.24
N SER A 75 -3.02 13.55 -7.46
CA SER A 75 -2.73 14.85 -8.06
C SER A 75 -3.36 16.04 -7.30
N ALA A 76 -4.42 15.81 -6.53
CA ALA A 76 -5.10 16.86 -5.78
C ALA A 76 -4.40 17.21 -4.46
N TRP A 77 -3.60 16.32 -3.90
CA TRP A 77 -2.97 16.52 -2.60
C TRP A 77 -1.43 16.41 -2.61
N ALA A 78 -0.87 15.61 -3.50
CA ALA A 78 0.57 15.28 -3.48
C ALA A 78 1.48 16.46 -3.86
N VAL A 79 0.95 17.45 -4.56
CA VAL A 79 1.69 18.65 -5.02
C VAL A 79 1.49 19.87 -4.12
N SER A 80 0.78 19.72 -3.01
CA SER A 80 0.52 20.81 -2.06
C SER A 80 1.83 21.33 -1.45
N GLY A 81 1.93 22.63 -1.28
CA GLY A 81 3.04 23.29 -0.55
C GLY A 81 2.91 23.20 0.97
N SER A 82 1.75 22.76 1.49
CA SER A 82 1.44 22.56 2.92
C SER A 82 0.86 21.18 3.16
N PRO A 83 0.86 20.68 4.42
CA PRO A 83 0.27 19.39 4.76
C PRO A 83 -1.19 19.29 4.28
N PRO A 84 -1.56 18.26 3.51
CA PRO A 84 -2.87 18.18 2.84
C PRO A 84 -3.99 17.64 3.76
N MET A 85 -4.13 18.17 4.98
CA MET A 85 -5.09 17.70 5.98
C MET A 85 -6.53 17.73 5.44
N GLY A 86 -6.97 18.86 4.89
CA GLY A 86 -8.32 19.00 4.36
C GLY A 86 -8.64 18.06 3.19
N ALA A 87 -7.63 17.68 2.39
CA ALA A 87 -7.81 16.67 1.36
C ALA A 87 -8.03 15.28 1.95
N PHE A 88 -7.35 14.95 3.04
CA PHE A 88 -7.52 13.67 3.72
C PHE A 88 -8.85 13.59 4.48
N GLU A 89 -9.27 14.68 5.13
CA GLU A 89 -10.60 14.81 5.75
C GLU A 89 -11.72 14.68 4.70
N SER A 90 -11.55 15.28 3.52
CA SER A 90 -12.49 15.12 2.40
C SER A 90 -12.58 13.69 1.89
N ILE A 91 -11.46 12.93 1.90
CA ILE A 91 -11.48 11.50 1.55
C ILE A 91 -12.21 10.71 2.64
N ALA A 92 -11.98 11.02 3.92
CA ALA A 92 -12.64 10.38 5.04
C ALA A 92 -14.17 10.56 4.98
N ASP A 93 -14.64 11.78 4.74
CA ASP A 93 -16.06 12.10 4.54
C ASP A 93 -16.66 11.33 3.35
N GLU A 94 -15.96 11.32 2.21
CA GLU A 94 -16.42 10.63 0.98
C GLU A 94 -16.65 9.13 1.19
N ILE A 95 -15.86 8.48 2.05
CA ILE A 95 -16.01 7.05 2.35
C ILE A 95 -16.87 6.77 3.59
N GLY A 96 -17.49 7.83 4.15
CA GLY A 96 -18.45 7.73 5.25
C GLY A 96 -17.83 7.53 6.64
N LEU A 97 -16.59 7.98 6.85
CA LEU A 97 -15.97 7.99 8.18
C LEU A 97 -16.49 9.18 9.02
N ASP A 98 -16.41 9.04 10.33
CA ASP A 98 -16.48 10.17 11.25
C ASP A 98 -15.23 11.02 11.07
N VAL A 99 -15.42 12.26 10.56
CA VAL A 99 -14.31 13.16 10.22
C VAL A 99 -13.63 13.71 11.47
N ASP A 100 -14.36 13.94 12.56
CA ASP A 100 -13.81 14.46 13.81
C ASP A 100 -12.92 13.39 14.48
N ASP A 101 -13.38 12.15 14.51
CA ASP A 101 -12.59 11.02 15.02
C ASP A 101 -11.36 10.78 14.13
N PHE A 102 -11.51 10.85 12.82
CA PHE A 102 -10.38 10.72 11.87
C PHE A 102 -9.34 11.83 12.09
N ALA A 103 -9.75 13.09 12.18
CA ALA A 103 -8.86 14.23 12.41
C ALA A 103 -8.15 14.12 13.77
N SER A 104 -8.86 13.69 14.81
CA SER A 104 -8.30 13.44 16.14
C SER A 104 -7.25 12.35 16.14
N CYS A 105 -7.51 11.23 15.45
CA CYS A 105 -6.53 10.17 15.24
C CYS A 105 -5.27 10.68 14.51
N LEU A 106 -5.45 11.43 13.43
CA LEU A 106 -4.33 11.94 12.66
C LEU A 106 -3.48 12.95 13.43
N ALA A 107 -4.11 13.78 14.28
CA ALA A 107 -3.43 14.72 15.16
C ALA A 107 -2.68 14.03 16.31
N SER A 108 -3.16 12.89 16.81
CA SER A 108 -2.55 12.15 17.93
C SER A 108 -1.21 11.50 17.59
N GLU A 109 -0.89 11.36 16.30
CA GLU A 109 0.33 10.68 15.80
C GLU A 109 0.47 9.19 16.20
N GLN A 110 -0.61 8.56 16.68
CA GLN A 110 -0.57 7.18 17.22
C GLN A 110 0.00 6.12 16.25
N TYR A 111 0.00 6.37 14.94
CA TYR A 111 0.54 5.47 13.92
C TYR A 111 1.95 5.83 13.44
N ALA A 112 2.60 6.84 14.02
CA ALA A 112 3.95 7.24 13.64
C ALA A 112 4.98 6.11 13.80
N ASP A 113 4.88 5.36 14.90
CA ASP A 113 5.81 4.25 15.19
C ASP A 113 5.67 3.10 14.21
N VAL A 114 4.45 2.71 13.83
CA VAL A 114 4.24 1.61 12.89
C VAL A 114 4.67 1.98 11.47
N VAL A 115 4.40 3.20 11.03
CA VAL A 115 4.89 3.71 9.73
C VAL A 115 6.43 3.73 9.72
N SER A 116 7.05 4.21 10.81
CA SER A 116 8.51 4.22 10.96
C SER A 116 9.11 2.80 11.00
N ALA A 117 8.42 1.85 11.64
CA ALA A 117 8.85 0.45 11.69
C ALA A 117 8.84 -0.19 10.29
N ASN A 118 7.78 0.05 9.50
CA ASN A 118 7.70 -0.43 8.13
C ASN A 118 8.78 0.18 7.23
N LEU A 119 9.05 1.47 7.38
CA LEU A 119 10.15 2.14 6.67
C LEU A 119 11.50 1.50 7.01
N ARG A 120 11.78 1.27 8.30
CA ARG A 120 13.02 0.58 8.73
C ARG A 120 13.13 -0.82 8.15
N LEU A 121 12.05 -1.60 8.21
CA LEU A 121 12.01 -2.93 7.61
C LEU A 121 12.35 -2.89 6.11
N GLY A 122 11.77 -1.95 5.36
CA GLY A 122 12.09 -1.79 3.94
C GLY A 122 13.56 -1.47 3.71
N ILE A 123 14.17 -0.60 4.54
CA ILE A 123 15.60 -0.28 4.48
C ILE A 123 16.45 -1.52 4.74
N GLU A 124 16.14 -2.31 5.78
CA GLU A 124 16.82 -3.55 6.14
C GLU A 124 16.73 -4.61 5.03
N LEU A 125 15.60 -4.68 4.33
CA LEU A 125 15.39 -5.54 3.16
C LEU A 125 16.03 -4.99 1.87
N GLY A 126 16.73 -3.86 1.94
CA GLY A 126 17.39 -3.26 0.78
C GLY A 126 16.42 -2.70 -0.25
N ILE A 127 15.24 -2.20 0.16
CA ILE A 127 14.29 -1.52 -0.72
C ILE A 127 14.86 -0.15 -1.10
N MET A 128 15.12 0.05 -2.39
CA MET A 128 15.77 1.27 -2.91
C MET A 128 14.77 2.29 -3.48
N GLY A 129 13.54 1.86 -3.78
CA GLY A 129 12.52 2.72 -4.41
C GLY A 129 11.12 2.12 -4.33
N THR A 130 10.13 2.91 -4.77
CA THR A 130 8.72 2.53 -4.76
C THR A 130 8.10 2.62 -6.16
N PRO A 131 7.17 1.73 -6.50
CA PRO A 131 6.81 0.54 -5.73
C PRO A 131 7.90 -0.54 -5.79
N SER A 132 8.06 -1.29 -4.69
CA SER A 132 8.85 -2.53 -4.71
C SER A 132 7.93 -3.69 -4.41
N ILE A 133 7.83 -4.61 -5.36
CA ILE A 133 6.94 -5.77 -5.29
C ILE A 133 7.74 -7.01 -4.93
N LEU A 134 7.31 -7.69 -3.88
CA LEU A 134 7.90 -8.94 -3.43
C LEU A 134 6.81 -10.00 -3.31
N VAL A 135 7.14 -11.22 -3.74
CA VAL A 135 6.26 -12.39 -3.62
C VAL A 135 6.98 -13.42 -2.76
N ASN A 136 6.28 -14.00 -1.80
CA ASN A 136 6.79 -15.14 -1.03
C ASN A 136 5.68 -16.16 -0.80
N ARG A 137 6.07 -17.39 -0.53
CA ARG A 137 5.17 -18.46 -0.11
C ARG A 137 5.57 -18.96 1.28
N GLY A 138 4.59 -18.97 2.19
CA GLY A 138 4.84 -19.40 3.57
C GLY A 138 6.01 -18.66 4.21
N THR A 139 7.02 -19.40 4.67
CA THR A 139 8.24 -18.89 5.29
C THR A 139 9.42 -18.76 4.32
N SER A 140 9.23 -19.07 3.04
CA SER A 140 10.28 -18.97 2.03
C SER A 140 10.76 -17.53 1.84
N PRO A 141 12.04 -17.32 1.47
CA PRO A 141 12.54 -15.99 1.14
C PRO A 141 11.70 -15.31 0.07
N ALA A 142 11.47 -14.01 0.25
CA ALA A 142 10.70 -13.24 -0.71
C ALA A 142 11.49 -13.00 -2.01
N VAL A 143 10.82 -13.19 -3.13
CA VAL A 143 11.35 -12.92 -4.49
C VAL A 143 10.92 -11.53 -4.91
N ARG A 144 11.89 -10.66 -5.24
CA ARG A 144 11.61 -9.33 -5.78
C ARG A 144 11.27 -9.41 -7.26
N VAL A 145 10.15 -8.79 -7.63
CA VAL A 145 9.73 -8.66 -9.04
C VAL A 145 10.30 -7.36 -9.62
N SER A 146 11.24 -7.47 -10.56
CA SER A 146 11.92 -6.30 -11.14
C SER A 146 11.02 -5.52 -12.10
N ARG A 147 10.13 -6.21 -12.82
CA ARG A 147 9.17 -5.61 -13.76
C ARG A 147 7.81 -5.44 -13.10
N TRP A 148 7.75 -4.61 -12.04
CA TRP A 148 6.54 -4.37 -11.26
C TRP A 148 5.37 -3.78 -12.08
N ASN A 149 5.67 -3.12 -13.19
CA ASN A 149 4.71 -2.50 -14.11
C ASN A 149 4.15 -3.47 -15.17
N GLU A 150 4.52 -4.73 -15.10
CA GLU A 150 4.00 -5.79 -15.97
C GLU A 150 3.28 -6.84 -15.12
N PHE A 151 1.96 -6.94 -15.27
CA PHE A 151 1.17 -7.95 -14.55
C PHE A 151 1.70 -9.37 -14.78
N SER A 152 2.09 -9.70 -16.03
CA SER A 152 2.62 -11.02 -16.37
C SER A 152 3.85 -11.41 -15.54
N ALA A 153 4.75 -10.47 -15.26
CA ALA A 153 5.95 -10.76 -14.47
C ALA A 153 5.62 -11.10 -13.00
N ILE A 154 4.56 -10.49 -12.47
CA ILE A 154 4.08 -10.80 -11.11
C ILE A 154 3.36 -12.15 -11.12
N ALA A 155 2.49 -12.39 -12.10
CA ALA A 155 1.77 -13.65 -12.30
C ALA A 155 2.75 -14.82 -12.43
N GLU A 156 3.71 -14.74 -13.34
CA GLU A 156 4.77 -15.75 -13.52
C GLU A 156 5.52 -16.06 -12.21
N THR A 157 5.77 -15.04 -11.40
CA THR A 157 6.46 -15.23 -10.11
C THR A 157 5.57 -15.96 -9.10
N ILE A 158 4.27 -15.61 -9.05
CA ILE A 158 3.31 -16.29 -8.16
C ILE A 158 3.14 -17.73 -8.59
N ASP A 159 2.88 -17.99 -9.88
CA ASP A 159 2.60 -19.32 -10.43
C ASP A 159 3.83 -20.24 -10.27
N ARG A 160 5.04 -19.73 -10.48
CA ARG A 160 6.27 -20.48 -10.24
C ARG A 160 6.43 -20.88 -8.77
N LEU A 161 6.21 -19.96 -7.84
CA LEU A 161 6.31 -20.26 -6.40
C LEU A 161 5.23 -21.23 -5.93
N MET A 162 4.09 -21.29 -6.60
CA MET A 162 3.06 -22.29 -6.34
C MET A 162 3.48 -23.68 -6.83
N ALA A 163 4.03 -23.77 -8.07
CA ALA A 163 4.44 -25.04 -8.66
C ALA A 163 5.65 -25.69 -7.96
N GLU A 164 6.55 -24.90 -7.38
CA GLU A 164 7.73 -25.42 -6.65
C GLU A 164 7.36 -26.32 -5.45
N ASP A 165 6.15 -26.22 -4.92
CA ASP A 165 5.69 -27.03 -3.76
C ASP A 165 4.98 -28.33 -4.18
N GLU A 166 4.35 -28.33 -5.36
CA GLU A 166 3.71 -29.55 -5.90
C GLU A 166 4.73 -30.64 -6.31
N GLY A 167 6.00 -30.25 -6.44
CA GLY A 167 7.11 -31.15 -6.78
C GLY A 167 7.85 -31.74 -5.58
N LEU A 168 7.46 -31.42 -4.35
CA LEU A 168 8.09 -31.88 -3.11
C LEU A 168 7.26 -32.94 -2.35
N GLU A 169 6.11 -33.37 -2.90
CA GLU A 169 5.32 -34.53 -2.41
C GLU A 169 5.63 -35.76 -3.28
#